data_be502f61efd9d67efc4c360788948a5e
#
_entry.id   be502f61efd9d67efc4c360788948a5e
#
_cell.length_a   1.000
_cell.length_b   1.000
_cell.length_c   1.000
_cell.angle_alpha   90.00
_cell.angle_beta   90.00
_cell.angle_gamma   90.00
#
_symmetry.space_group_name_H-M   'P 1'
#
loop_
_entity.id
_entity.type
_entity.pdbx_description
1 polymer ?
#
loop_
_entity_poly.entity_id
_entity_poly.type
_entity_poly.pdbx_seq_one_letter_code
_entity_poly.pdbx_strand_id
1 'polypeptide(L)'
;SVNQTAEEIVESFLLSQDNSLEKRKLKKIFEPQNVSDEYDFWISHTAKECKRNQFICFFIDQPTGYKENVSAELKKRFWMTPPYEDYTLSLDNLIQISSLYNNWLREYTINNNLNFCSLSEKLEPNTDNFFDDAHFSENGSKKVAKILSECVKFSIDLSII
;
A
#
# COMPACT_ATOMS: atom_id res chain seq x y z
N SER A 1 -30.90 -21.25 1.56
CA SER A 1 -30.24 -19.97 1.24
C SER A 1 -28.92 -19.92 1.98
N VAL A 2 -27.83 -20.07 1.25
CA VAL A 2 -26.47 -19.88 1.78
C VAL A 2 -26.31 -18.39 2.01
N ASN A 3 -26.14 -17.98 3.27
CA ASN A 3 -25.75 -16.61 3.58
C ASN A 3 -24.28 -16.44 3.11
N GLN A 4 -24.11 -15.88 1.91
CA GLN A 4 -22.79 -15.47 1.43
C GLN A 4 -22.30 -14.30 2.29
N THR A 5 -21.05 -14.36 2.71
CA THR A 5 -20.40 -13.23 3.37
C THR A 5 -20.18 -12.09 2.36
N ALA A 6 -20.02 -10.87 2.85
CA ALA A 6 -19.70 -9.73 1.97
C ALA A 6 -18.39 -10.00 1.17
N GLU A 7 -17.41 -10.68 1.76
CA GLU A 7 -16.18 -11.11 1.09
C GLU A 7 -16.45 -12.07 -0.08
N GLU A 8 -17.26 -13.10 0.13
CA GLU A 8 -17.62 -14.06 -0.93
C GLU A 8 -18.36 -13.40 -2.10
N ILE A 9 -19.23 -12.42 -1.82
CA ILE A 9 -19.95 -11.67 -2.86
C ILE A 9 -18.96 -10.82 -3.67
N VAL A 10 -18.08 -10.08 -3.01
CA VAL A 10 -17.10 -9.24 -3.68
C VAL A 10 -16.07 -10.09 -4.41
N GLU A 11 -15.63 -11.21 -3.84
CA GLU A 11 -14.74 -12.16 -4.49
C GLU A 11 -15.38 -12.75 -5.76
N SER A 12 -16.65 -13.16 -5.69
CA SER A 12 -17.38 -13.65 -6.86
C SER A 12 -17.54 -12.58 -7.95
N PHE A 13 -17.75 -11.33 -7.55
CA PHE A 13 -17.84 -10.19 -8.46
C PHE A 13 -16.49 -9.91 -9.15
N LEU A 14 -15.40 -9.87 -8.41
CA LEU A 14 -14.06 -9.65 -8.95
C LEU A 14 -13.60 -10.80 -9.87
N LEU A 15 -13.89 -12.05 -9.49
CA LEU A 15 -13.58 -13.22 -10.31
C LEU A 15 -14.47 -13.30 -11.57
N SER A 16 -15.69 -12.76 -11.53
CA SER A 16 -16.59 -12.72 -12.70
C SER A 16 -16.18 -11.66 -13.72
N GLN A 17 -15.51 -10.61 -13.27
CA GLN A 17 -14.93 -9.60 -14.14
C GLN A 17 -13.50 -10.04 -14.45
N ASP A 18 -13.26 -10.48 -15.66
CA ASP A 18 -11.91 -10.84 -16.14
C ASP A 18 -11.01 -9.59 -16.24
N ASN A 19 -10.77 -8.97 -15.10
CA ASN A 19 -10.11 -7.69 -14.92
C ASN A 19 -8.61 -7.83 -14.65
N SER A 20 -8.02 -9.04 -14.82
CA SER A 20 -6.60 -9.22 -14.56
C SER A 20 -5.76 -8.25 -15.40
N LEU A 21 -4.76 -7.62 -14.80
CA LEU A 21 -3.81 -6.73 -15.50
C LEU A 21 -3.24 -7.38 -16.76
N GLU A 22 -3.13 -8.70 -16.81
CA GLU A 22 -2.60 -9.45 -17.95
C GLU A 22 -3.50 -9.41 -19.19
N LYS A 23 -4.80 -9.23 -19.01
CA LYS A 23 -5.79 -9.24 -20.10
C LYS A 23 -6.15 -7.86 -20.65
N ARG A 24 -5.70 -6.79 -20.02
CA ARG A 24 -5.94 -5.44 -20.50
C ARG A 24 -5.09 -5.15 -21.74
N LYS A 25 -5.75 -4.71 -22.80
CA LYS A 25 -5.14 -4.58 -24.13
C LYS A 25 -4.11 -3.46 -24.23
N LEU A 26 -4.24 -2.39 -23.47
CA LEU A 26 -3.40 -1.21 -23.55
C LEU A 26 -2.56 -1.07 -22.29
N LYS A 27 -1.24 -1.22 -22.42
CA LYS A 27 -0.27 -0.98 -21.35
C LYS A 27 0.54 0.26 -21.71
N LYS A 28 0.55 1.25 -20.84
CA LYS A 28 1.45 2.39 -20.92
C LYS A 28 2.65 2.18 -20.00
N ILE A 29 3.74 2.84 -20.32
CA ILE A 29 4.92 2.94 -19.45
C ILE A 29 4.85 4.31 -18.78
N PHE A 30 4.99 4.32 -17.46
CA PHE A 30 5.10 5.54 -16.67
C PHE A 30 6.23 5.36 -15.66
N GLU A 31 7.33 6.04 -15.89
CA GLU A 31 8.58 5.91 -15.12
C GLU A 31 8.92 7.25 -14.44
N PRO A 32 8.21 7.61 -13.36
CA PRO A 32 8.53 8.84 -12.63
C PRO A 32 9.90 8.72 -11.98
N GLN A 33 10.71 9.77 -12.09
CA GLN A 33 12.03 9.84 -11.43
C GLN A 33 11.90 10.31 -9.98
N ASN A 34 10.80 10.99 -9.64
CA ASN A 34 10.52 11.52 -8.32
C ASN A 34 9.04 11.29 -7.98
N VAL A 35 8.70 11.36 -6.71
CA VAL A 35 7.30 11.44 -6.27
C VAL A 35 6.68 12.73 -6.82
N SER A 36 5.34 12.78 -6.91
CA SER A 36 4.67 14.00 -7.36
C SER A 36 4.88 15.16 -6.36
N ASP A 37 4.92 16.39 -6.88
CA ASP A 37 5.02 17.60 -6.05
C ASP A 37 3.87 17.69 -5.04
N GLU A 38 2.69 17.21 -5.41
CA GLU A 38 1.53 17.17 -4.52
C GLU A 38 1.74 16.20 -3.36
N TYR A 39 2.30 15.01 -3.61
CA TYR A 39 2.61 14.03 -2.55
C TYR A 39 3.66 14.59 -1.57
N ASP A 40 4.76 15.13 -2.08
CA ASP A 40 5.79 15.79 -1.25
C ASP A 40 5.18 16.93 -0.43
N PHE A 41 4.40 17.80 -1.05
CA PHE A 41 3.72 18.91 -0.37
C PHE A 41 2.88 18.42 0.81
N TRP A 42 2.01 17.43 0.60
CA TRP A 42 1.10 16.97 1.65
C TRP A 42 1.81 16.23 2.78
N ILE A 43 2.82 15.41 2.49
CA ILE A 43 3.63 14.76 3.53
C ILE A 43 4.39 15.80 4.34
N SER A 44 5.05 16.76 3.66
CA SER A 44 5.79 17.84 4.29
C SER A 44 4.89 18.74 5.15
N HIS A 45 3.70 19.04 4.68
CA HIS A 45 2.71 19.83 5.41
C HIS A 45 2.24 19.07 6.66
N THR A 46 1.89 17.80 6.53
CA THR A 46 1.49 16.94 7.66
C THR A 46 2.58 16.89 8.73
N ALA A 47 3.84 16.70 8.33
CA ALA A 47 4.97 16.67 9.25
C ALA A 47 5.13 18.00 10.02
N LYS A 48 4.95 19.14 9.35
CA LYS A 48 4.98 20.48 10.00
C LYS A 48 3.84 20.64 10.98
N GLU A 49 2.62 20.20 10.62
CA GLU A 49 1.47 20.26 11.52
C GLU A 49 1.65 19.36 12.75
N CYS A 50 2.21 18.18 12.60
CA CYS A 50 2.55 17.31 13.73
C CYS A 50 3.49 18.01 14.70
N LYS A 51 4.57 18.63 14.19
CA LYS A 51 5.53 19.38 14.99
C LYS A 51 4.88 20.59 15.69
N ARG A 52 4.12 21.39 14.94
CA ARG A 52 3.48 22.60 15.46
C ARG A 52 2.53 22.31 16.60
N ASN A 53 1.78 21.22 16.50
CA ASN A 53 0.77 20.85 17.49
C ASN A 53 1.29 19.86 18.54
N GLN A 54 2.58 19.50 18.50
CA GLN A 54 3.22 18.54 19.40
C GLN A 54 2.54 17.16 19.39
N PHE A 55 2.03 16.74 18.22
CA PHE A 55 1.45 15.42 18.04
C PHE A 55 2.54 14.38 17.84
N ILE A 56 2.36 13.19 18.41
CA ILE A 56 3.16 12.03 18.08
C ILE A 56 2.55 11.43 16.81
N CYS A 57 3.16 11.69 15.66
CA CYS A 57 2.73 11.19 14.37
C CYS A 57 3.58 10.02 13.92
N PHE A 58 2.94 9.03 13.29
CA PHE A 58 3.60 7.90 12.64
C PHE A 58 3.32 7.94 11.15
N PHE A 59 4.37 7.92 10.36
CA PHE A 59 4.27 7.78 8.92
C PHE A 59 4.39 6.30 8.56
N ILE A 60 3.53 5.85 7.68
CA ILE A 60 3.41 4.44 7.35
C ILE A 60 3.47 4.32 5.83
N ASP A 61 4.35 3.44 5.33
CA ASP A 61 4.39 3.16 3.89
C ASP A 61 3.16 2.36 3.44
N GLN A 62 2.85 2.43 2.16
CA GLN A 62 1.70 1.74 1.57
C GLN A 62 2.10 0.34 1.13
N PRO A 63 1.66 -0.71 1.83
CA PRO A 63 1.82 -2.07 1.33
C PRO A 63 0.85 -2.33 0.18
N THR A 64 1.34 -3.00 -0.83
CA THR A 64 0.56 -3.41 -2.01
C THR A 64 0.94 -4.83 -2.44
N GLY A 65 0.11 -5.42 -3.31
CA GLY A 65 0.43 -6.66 -4.00
C GLY A 65 1.51 -6.51 -5.07
N TYR A 66 1.94 -5.28 -5.40
CA TYR A 66 2.92 -5.01 -6.45
C TYR A 66 4.34 -5.34 -5.98
N LYS A 67 4.68 -6.63 -6.04
CA LYS A 67 6.00 -7.17 -5.71
C LYS A 67 6.36 -8.30 -6.66
N GLU A 68 7.67 -8.54 -6.85
CA GLU A 68 8.15 -9.61 -7.73
C GLU A 68 7.68 -11.00 -7.29
N ASN A 69 7.62 -11.23 -5.98
CA ASN A 69 7.20 -12.49 -5.38
C ASN A 69 5.68 -12.60 -5.12
N VAL A 70 4.86 -11.81 -5.81
CA VAL A 70 3.40 -11.87 -5.66
C VAL A 70 2.85 -13.25 -6.01
N SER A 71 1.93 -13.77 -5.19
CA SER A 71 1.31 -15.07 -5.47
C SER A 71 0.48 -15.02 -6.76
N ALA A 72 0.43 -16.14 -7.48
CA ALA A 72 -0.32 -16.24 -8.74
C ALA A 72 -1.82 -15.98 -8.53
N GLU A 73 -2.36 -16.36 -7.38
CA GLU A 73 -3.76 -16.16 -6.99
C GLU A 73 -4.05 -14.69 -6.77
N LEU A 74 -3.18 -13.96 -6.05
CA LEU A 74 -3.36 -12.54 -5.81
C LEU A 74 -3.20 -11.74 -7.10
N LYS A 75 -2.22 -12.08 -7.94
CA LYS A 75 -1.99 -11.40 -9.22
C LYS A 75 -3.23 -11.42 -10.14
N LYS A 76 -4.04 -12.48 -10.10
CA LYS A 76 -5.30 -12.57 -10.85
C LYS A 76 -6.36 -11.57 -10.38
N ARG A 77 -6.25 -11.06 -9.15
CA ARG A 77 -7.18 -10.12 -8.54
C ARG A 77 -6.79 -8.65 -8.75
N PHE A 78 -5.68 -8.38 -9.43
CA PHE A 78 -5.22 -7.03 -9.71
C PHE A 78 -6.14 -6.32 -10.69
N TRP A 79 -6.65 -5.18 -10.28
CA TRP A 79 -7.59 -4.40 -11.06
C TRP A 79 -7.25 -2.92 -11.18
N MET A 80 -6.31 -2.44 -10.35
CA MET A 80 -6.01 -1.03 -10.29
C MET A 80 -5.51 -0.49 -11.63
N THR A 81 -6.21 0.53 -12.10
CA THR A 81 -5.83 1.36 -13.23
C THR A 81 -5.88 2.81 -12.81
N PRO A 82 -5.15 3.70 -13.49
CA PRO A 82 -5.33 5.13 -13.29
C PRO A 82 -6.82 5.50 -13.42
N PRO A 83 -7.36 6.33 -12.49
CA PRO A 83 -8.76 6.71 -12.53
C PRO A 83 -9.15 7.34 -13.88
N TYR A 84 -10.32 6.96 -14.40
CA TYR A 84 -10.88 7.49 -15.67
C TYR A 84 -10.08 7.19 -16.94
N GLU A 85 -9.10 6.29 -16.88
CA GLU A 85 -8.28 5.92 -18.02
C GLU A 85 -8.65 4.52 -18.54
N ASP A 86 -8.42 4.30 -19.82
CA ASP A 86 -8.68 3.03 -20.53
C ASP A 86 -7.44 2.14 -20.65
N TYR A 87 -6.36 2.48 -19.95
CA TYR A 87 -5.11 1.75 -19.95
C TYR A 87 -4.73 1.25 -18.55
N THR A 88 -3.78 0.36 -18.49
CA THR A 88 -3.12 -0.07 -17.26
C THR A 88 -1.61 0.02 -17.40
N LEU A 89 -0.90 -0.11 -16.28
CA LEU A 89 0.55 -0.22 -16.24
C LEU A 89 0.97 -1.69 -16.16
N SER A 90 2.18 -2.01 -16.57
CA SER A 90 2.74 -3.34 -16.32
C SER A 90 2.97 -3.57 -14.83
N LEU A 91 3.06 -4.84 -14.40
CA LEU A 91 3.40 -5.16 -13.01
C LEU A 91 4.76 -4.55 -12.62
N ASP A 92 5.77 -4.66 -13.46
CA ASP A 92 7.10 -4.09 -13.22
C ASP A 92 7.04 -2.57 -13.00
N ASN A 93 6.21 -1.89 -13.78
CA ASN A 93 6.01 -0.45 -13.64
C ASN A 93 5.29 -0.09 -12.34
N LEU A 94 4.29 -0.88 -11.93
CA LEU A 94 3.60 -0.71 -10.65
C LEU A 94 4.53 -0.98 -9.45
N ILE A 95 5.41 -1.98 -9.56
CA ILE A 95 6.44 -2.26 -8.56
C ILE A 95 7.39 -1.07 -8.41
N GLN A 96 7.88 -0.52 -9.53
CA GLN A 96 8.78 0.63 -9.53
C GLN A 96 8.13 1.87 -8.87
N ILE A 97 6.89 2.18 -9.25
CA ILE A 97 6.15 3.33 -8.68
C ILE A 97 5.91 3.13 -7.18
N SER A 98 5.42 1.95 -6.78
CA SER A 98 5.17 1.65 -5.36
C SER A 98 6.46 1.75 -4.54
N SER A 99 7.57 1.22 -5.06
CA SER A 99 8.88 1.29 -4.42
C SER A 99 9.40 2.72 -4.32
N LEU A 100 9.24 3.52 -5.38
CA LEU A 100 9.64 4.92 -5.39
C LEU A 100 8.98 5.72 -4.25
N TYR A 101 7.65 5.63 -4.13
CA TYR A 101 6.91 6.38 -3.12
C TYR A 101 7.22 5.89 -1.69
N ASN A 102 7.32 4.57 -1.48
CA ASN A 102 7.63 4.00 -0.18
C ASN A 102 9.06 4.34 0.27
N ASN A 103 10.04 4.25 -0.63
CA ASN A 103 11.42 4.61 -0.34
C ASN A 103 11.57 6.10 -0.05
N TRP A 104 10.93 6.94 -0.87
CA TRP A 104 10.94 8.39 -0.65
C TRP A 104 10.35 8.73 0.74
N LEU A 105 9.21 8.15 1.13
CA LEU A 105 8.60 8.39 2.43
C LEU A 105 9.53 7.96 3.58
N ARG A 106 10.18 6.81 3.45
CA ARG A 106 11.16 6.33 4.42
C ARG A 106 12.32 7.30 4.58
N GLU A 107 12.94 7.70 3.48
CA GLU A 107 14.07 8.64 3.49
C GLU A 107 13.65 10.00 4.06
N TYR A 108 12.49 10.50 3.66
CA TYR A 108 11.94 11.75 4.18
C TYR A 108 11.77 11.70 5.70
N THR A 109 11.21 10.62 6.23
CA THR A 109 10.99 10.46 7.69
C THR A 109 12.30 10.35 8.46
N ILE A 110 13.27 9.61 7.96
CA ILE A 110 14.62 9.51 8.56
C ILE A 110 15.30 10.87 8.61
N ASN A 111 15.33 11.58 7.48
CA ASN A 111 16.01 12.89 7.35
C ASN A 111 15.34 13.98 8.21
N ASN A 112 14.08 13.82 8.58
CA ASN A 112 13.32 14.78 9.38
C ASN A 112 13.10 14.33 10.84
N ASN A 113 13.70 13.23 11.28
CA ASN A 113 13.54 12.63 12.61
C ASN A 113 12.05 12.39 12.97
N LEU A 114 11.32 11.76 12.05
CA LEU A 114 9.91 11.40 12.21
C LEU A 114 9.77 9.91 12.49
N ASN A 115 8.70 9.52 13.20
CA ASN A 115 8.42 8.10 13.40
C ASN A 115 7.94 7.47 12.10
N PHE A 116 8.55 6.35 11.73
CA PHE A 116 8.21 5.57 10.54
C PHE A 116 7.93 4.12 10.90
N CYS A 117 6.92 3.55 10.28
CA CYS A 117 6.57 2.15 10.40
C CYS A 117 6.40 1.52 9.02
N SER A 118 7.29 0.58 8.65
CA SER A 118 7.15 -0.12 7.38
C SER A 118 6.14 -1.25 7.49
N LEU A 119 5.05 -1.16 6.73
CA LEU A 119 4.13 -2.24 6.45
C LEU A 119 4.52 -2.99 5.17
N SER A 120 5.03 -2.26 4.18
CA SER A 120 5.34 -2.82 2.86
C SER A 120 6.37 -3.95 2.92
N GLU A 121 7.32 -3.90 3.87
CA GLU A 121 8.33 -4.94 4.06
C GLU A 121 7.82 -6.15 4.86
N LYS A 122 6.78 -5.95 5.67
CA LYS A 122 6.32 -6.95 6.65
C LYS A 122 5.12 -7.77 6.17
N LEU A 123 4.48 -7.34 5.07
CA LEU A 123 3.34 -8.06 4.50
C LEU A 123 3.72 -8.75 3.20
N GLU A 124 3.57 -10.07 3.20
CA GLU A 124 3.75 -10.89 2.01
C GLU A 124 2.61 -10.63 1.00
N PRO A 125 2.91 -10.52 -0.31
CA PRO A 125 1.93 -10.25 -1.35
C PRO A 125 1.17 -11.52 -1.76
N ASN A 126 0.25 -11.95 -0.93
CA ASN A 126 -0.57 -13.14 -1.14
C ASN A 126 -2.02 -12.92 -0.68
N THR A 127 -2.90 -13.84 -1.01
CA THR A 127 -4.34 -13.76 -0.70
C THR A 127 -4.68 -13.91 0.77
N ASP A 128 -3.75 -14.36 1.63
CA ASP A 128 -3.93 -14.34 3.07
C ASP A 128 -3.85 -12.92 3.64
N ASN A 129 -3.06 -12.06 3.01
CA ASN A 129 -2.85 -10.68 3.45
C ASN A 129 -3.65 -9.66 2.65
N PHE A 130 -3.88 -9.93 1.37
CA PHE A 130 -4.53 -8.99 0.46
C PHE A 130 -5.75 -9.62 -0.19
N PHE A 131 -6.79 -8.84 -0.29
CA PHE A 131 -7.99 -9.17 -1.03
C PHE A 131 -7.80 -8.96 -2.54
N ASP A 132 -7.17 -7.86 -2.90
CA ASP A 132 -6.76 -7.45 -4.25
C ASP A 132 -5.36 -6.80 -4.22
N ASP A 133 -5.06 -5.93 -5.16
CA ASP A 133 -3.75 -5.28 -5.28
C ASP A 133 -3.44 -4.26 -4.16
N ALA A 134 -4.43 -3.76 -3.41
CA ALA A 134 -4.26 -2.70 -2.42
C ALA A 134 -5.04 -2.91 -1.11
N HIS A 135 -6.14 -3.64 -1.13
CA HIS A 135 -7.01 -3.82 0.04
C HIS A 135 -6.61 -5.06 0.84
N PHE A 136 -6.64 -4.94 2.16
CA PHE A 136 -6.31 -6.06 3.04
C PHE A 136 -7.46 -7.06 3.13
N SER A 137 -7.11 -8.35 3.23
CA SER A 137 -8.01 -9.38 3.71
C SER A 137 -8.30 -9.20 5.20
N GLU A 138 -9.21 -9.98 5.77
CA GLU A 138 -9.43 -9.99 7.22
C GLU A 138 -8.16 -10.36 7.98
N ASN A 139 -7.42 -11.39 7.54
CA ASN A 139 -6.16 -11.79 8.16
C ASN A 139 -5.08 -10.72 7.96
N GLY A 140 -4.99 -10.11 6.78
CA GLY A 140 -4.11 -8.98 6.52
C GLY A 140 -4.36 -7.82 7.46
N SER A 141 -5.62 -7.44 7.67
CA SER A 141 -6.01 -6.37 8.60
C SER A 141 -5.57 -6.66 10.04
N LYS A 142 -5.70 -7.92 10.51
CA LYS A 142 -5.22 -8.35 11.83
C LYS A 142 -3.69 -8.25 11.95
N LYS A 143 -2.96 -8.64 10.89
CA LYS A 143 -1.48 -8.52 10.85
C LYS A 143 -1.05 -7.07 10.85
N VAL A 144 -1.69 -6.22 10.05
CA VAL A 144 -1.45 -4.77 10.04
C VAL A 144 -1.63 -4.17 11.42
N ALA A 145 -2.76 -4.45 12.09
CA ALA A 145 -3.03 -3.95 13.43
C ALA A 145 -1.94 -4.37 14.44
N LYS A 146 -1.45 -5.61 14.35
CA LYS A 146 -0.35 -6.10 15.19
C LYS A 146 0.95 -5.34 14.93
N ILE A 147 1.34 -5.20 13.67
CA ILE A 147 2.57 -4.49 13.26
C ILE A 147 2.53 -3.04 13.74
N LEU A 148 1.41 -2.34 13.52
CA LEU A 148 1.24 -0.95 13.96
C LEU A 148 1.30 -0.82 15.47
N SER A 149 0.67 -1.74 16.21
CA SER A 149 0.74 -1.77 17.68
C SER A 149 2.19 -1.90 18.17
N GLU A 150 3.00 -2.74 17.53
CA GLU A 150 4.42 -2.92 17.87
C GLU A 150 5.23 -1.65 17.56
N CYS A 151 5.01 -1.01 16.41
CA CYS A 151 5.66 0.25 16.06
C CYS A 151 5.37 1.37 17.07
N VAL A 152 4.09 1.52 17.47
CA VAL A 152 3.69 2.55 18.43
C VAL A 152 4.28 2.30 19.80
N LYS A 153 4.24 1.07 20.31
CA LYS A 153 4.83 0.71 21.61
C LYS A 153 6.32 1.04 21.67
N PHE A 154 7.08 0.62 20.65
CA PHE A 154 8.52 0.86 20.60
C PHE A 154 8.87 2.35 20.66
N SER A 155 8.12 3.21 19.96
CA SER A 155 8.39 4.65 19.95
C SER A 155 7.98 5.34 21.26
N ILE A 156 6.94 4.87 21.94
CA ILE A 156 6.54 5.43 23.25
C ILE A 156 7.58 5.07 24.31
N ASP A 157 8.06 3.83 24.34
CA ASP A 157 9.08 3.40 25.31
C ASP A 157 10.39 4.18 25.16
N LEU A 158 10.78 4.57 23.93
CA LEU A 158 11.97 5.42 23.69
C LEU A 158 11.75 6.88 24.12
N SER A 159 10.54 7.38 24.21
CA SER A 159 10.23 8.76 24.61
C SER A 159 10.17 8.95 26.12
N ILE A 160 10.27 7.88 26.93
CA ILE A 160 10.21 7.89 28.40
C ILE A 160 11.63 7.84 29.04
N ILE A 161 12.66 7.60 28.22
CA ILE A 161 14.08 7.57 28.65
C ILE A 161 14.73 8.90 28.37
#